data_168a24c8d07e53f1510a88665e409309
#
_entry.id   168a24c8d07e53f1510a88665e409309
#
_cell.length_a   1.000
_cell.length_b   1.000
_cell.length_c   1.000
_cell.angle_alpha   90.00
_cell.angle_beta   90.00
_cell.angle_gamma   90.00
#
_symmetry.space_group_name_H-M   'P 1'
#
loop_
_entity.id
_entity.type
_entity.pdbx_description
1 polymer ?
#
loop_
_entity_poly.entity_id
_entity_poly.type
_entity_poly.pdbx_seq_one_letter_code
_entity_poly.pdbx_strand_id
1 'polypeptide(L)'
;MNIEKLIEKITTTMVVKLKKSNMITQSEKSAFKKTEAVLRNYNNYKLAITENNDMTVKTQKLINIINKALEDIEDDYYYDIINLIYFKNKTREAVAEEFGVEVKTITRNKIRLVNKLKVILFSDDTIIELFM
;
A
#
# COMPACT_ATOMS: atom_id res chain seq x y z
N MET A 1 -8.63 13.98 0.36
CA MET A 1 -8.26 13.59 1.74
C MET A 1 -6.89 14.16 2.05
N ASN A 2 -6.74 14.77 3.20
CA ASN A 2 -5.46 15.29 3.67
C ASN A 2 -4.52 14.13 3.98
N ILE A 3 -3.26 14.24 3.58
CA ILE A 3 -2.23 13.24 3.80
C ILE A 3 -2.07 12.91 5.28
N GLU A 4 -2.07 13.92 6.14
CA GLU A 4 -1.95 13.74 7.59
C GLU A 4 -3.09 12.90 8.15
N LYS A 5 -4.33 13.15 7.71
CA LYS A 5 -5.50 12.36 8.12
C LYS A 5 -5.39 10.90 7.68
N LEU A 6 -4.86 10.66 6.49
CA LEU A 6 -4.68 9.30 6.00
C LEU A 6 -3.62 8.57 6.82
N ILE A 7 -2.51 9.24 7.14
CA ILE A 7 -1.46 8.67 7.99
C ILE A 7 -2.01 8.37 9.37
N GLU A 8 -2.79 9.26 9.96
CA GLU A 8 -3.44 9.04 11.24
C GLU A 8 -4.37 7.82 11.22
N LYS A 9 -5.17 7.68 10.16
CA LYS A 9 -6.06 6.53 10.01
C LYS A 9 -5.28 5.23 9.93
N ILE A 10 -4.21 5.19 9.17
CA ILE A 10 -3.35 4.00 9.04
C ILE A 10 -2.73 3.68 10.40
N THR A 11 -2.20 4.69 11.08
CA THR A 11 -1.60 4.56 12.39
C THR A 11 -2.60 4.02 13.42
N THR A 12 -3.80 4.61 13.46
CA THR A 12 -4.87 4.19 14.36
C THR A 12 -5.27 2.74 14.10
N THR A 13 -5.40 2.36 12.81
CA THR A 13 -5.74 0.99 12.42
C THR A 13 -4.69 0.00 12.92
N MET A 14 -3.41 0.35 12.81
CA MET A 14 -2.31 -0.49 13.30
C MET A 14 -2.36 -0.67 14.82
N VAL A 15 -2.61 0.40 15.57
CA VAL A 15 -2.75 0.33 17.03
C VAL A 15 -3.94 -0.55 17.43
N VAL A 16 -5.08 -0.36 16.78
CA VAL A 16 -6.28 -1.17 17.05
C VAL A 16 -5.99 -2.65 16.77
N LYS A 17 -5.28 -2.94 15.67
CA LYS A 17 -4.90 -4.30 15.32
C LYS A 17 -4.01 -4.93 16.40
N LEU A 18 -3.04 -4.18 16.92
CA LEU A 18 -2.17 -4.66 18.01
C LEU A 18 -2.96 -4.97 19.29
N LYS A 19 -3.95 -4.15 19.60
CA LYS A 19 -4.78 -4.31 20.81
C LYS A 19 -5.83 -5.41 20.68
N LYS A 20 -6.26 -5.72 19.46
CA LYS A 20 -7.36 -6.65 19.19
C LYS A 20 -6.91 -7.82 18.32
N SER A 21 -5.83 -8.49 18.73
CA SER A 21 -5.25 -9.61 17.98
C SER A 21 -6.22 -10.75 17.68
N ASN A 22 -7.36 -10.81 18.36
CA ASN A 22 -8.36 -11.88 18.18
C ASN A 22 -9.41 -11.57 17.11
N MET A 23 -9.38 -10.38 16.47
CA MET A 23 -10.37 -9.97 15.46
C MET A 23 -9.76 -10.03 14.06
N ILE A 24 -9.18 -11.16 13.71
CA ILE A 24 -8.29 -11.35 12.56
C ILE A 24 -8.99 -11.06 11.23
N THR A 25 -10.22 -11.54 11.01
CA THR A 25 -10.85 -11.50 9.68
C THR A 25 -11.25 -10.11 9.22
N GLN A 26 -11.85 -9.30 10.08
CA GLN A 26 -12.24 -7.93 9.73
C GLN A 26 -11.03 -7.00 9.65
N SER A 27 -10.04 -7.19 10.53
CA SER A 27 -8.83 -6.39 10.47
C SER A 27 -7.99 -6.70 9.23
N GLU A 28 -8.00 -7.95 8.72
CA GLU A 28 -7.32 -8.29 7.48
C GLU A 28 -7.95 -7.60 6.27
N LYS A 29 -9.27 -7.60 6.16
CA LYS A 29 -9.99 -6.89 5.09
C LYS A 29 -9.74 -5.39 5.16
N SER A 30 -9.77 -4.82 6.37
CA SER A 30 -9.47 -3.42 6.58
C SER A 30 -8.03 -3.09 6.19
N ALA A 31 -7.07 -3.94 6.55
CA ALA A 31 -5.66 -3.78 6.20
C ALA A 31 -5.45 -3.86 4.69
N PHE A 32 -6.15 -4.74 3.99
CA PHE A 32 -6.10 -4.83 2.53
C PHE A 32 -6.56 -3.51 1.89
N LYS A 33 -7.71 -2.99 2.30
CA LYS A 33 -8.25 -1.72 1.78
C LYS A 33 -7.33 -0.55 2.10
N LYS A 34 -6.73 -0.55 3.27
CA LYS A 34 -5.75 0.50 3.65
C LYS A 34 -4.49 0.41 2.81
N THR A 35 -4.04 -0.79 2.49
CA THR A 35 -2.90 -0.99 1.60
C THR A 35 -3.21 -0.42 0.22
N GLU A 36 -4.39 -0.72 -0.33
CA GLU A 36 -4.81 -0.15 -1.62
C GLU A 36 -4.85 1.39 -1.57
N ALA A 37 -5.39 1.95 -0.49
CA ALA A 37 -5.46 3.41 -0.32
C ALA A 37 -4.06 4.03 -0.26
N VAL A 38 -3.12 3.40 0.43
CA VAL A 38 -1.73 3.86 0.49
C VAL A 38 -1.09 3.86 -0.90
N LEU A 39 -1.30 2.79 -1.67
CA LEU A 39 -0.76 2.68 -3.02
C LEU A 39 -1.35 3.75 -3.94
N ARG A 40 -2.67 4.00 -3.87
CA ARG A 40 -3.32 5.02 -4.70
C ARG A 40 -2.83 6.43 -4.38
N ASN A 41 -2.41 6.68 -3.15
CA ASN A 41 -1.95 7.99 -2.71
C ASN A 41 -0.43 8.15 -2.75
N TYR A 42 0.30 7.13 -3.20
CA TYR A 42 1.76 7.12 -3.22
C TYR A 42 2.35 8.31 -3.99
N ASN A 43 1.80 8.61 -5.17
CA ASN A 43 2.26 9.74 -5.97
C ASN A 43 2.01 11.07 -5.25
N ASN A 44 0.89 11.19 -4.55
CA ASN A 44 0.58 12.39 -3.77
C ASN A 44 1.56 12.59 -2.62
N TYR A 45 1.98 11.51 -1.96
CA TYR A 45 3.00 11.56 -0.91
C TYR A 45 4.34 12.06 -1.47
N LYS A 46 4.74 11.56 -2.65
CA LYS A 46 5.98 11.99 -3.30
C LYS A 46 5.94 13.46 -3.70
N LEU A 47 4.82 13.90 -4.26
CA LEU A 47 4.63 15.32 -4.62
C LEU A 47 4.70 16.22 -3.39
N ALA A 48 4.05 15.81 -2.31
CA ALA A 48 4.04 16.60 -1.07
C ALA A 48 5.46 16.79 -0.51
N ILE A 49 6.30 15.77 -0.58
CA ILE A 49 7.70 15.87 -0.15
C ILE A 49 8.48 16.82 -1.06
N THR A 50 8.26 16.75 -2.37
CA THR A 50 8.98 17.59 -3.34
C THR A 50 8.59 19.07 -3.23
N GLU A 51 7.29 19.34 -3.03
CA GLU A 51 6.77 20.71 -3.01
C GLU A 51 6.84 21.37 -1.64
N ASN A 52 6.91 20.61 -0.58
CA ASN A 52 6.75 21.09 0.78
C ASN A 52 7.80 20.47 1.70
N ASN A 53 8.88 21.24 1.93
CA ASN A 53 10.00 20.80 2.76
C ASN A 53 9.62 20.57 4.23
N ASP A 54 8.41 20.98 4.64
CA ASP A 54 7.93 20.85 6.01
C ASP A 54 7.14 19.56 6.25
N MET A 55 7.19 18.62 5.29
CA MET A 55 6.53 17.33 5.46
C MET A 55 7.06 16.59 6.66
N THR A 56 6.14 16.02 7.42
CA THR A 56 6.47 15.34 8.66
C THR A 56 7.42 14.16 8.42
N VAL A 57 8.26 13.90 9.40
CA VAL A 57 9.14 12.74 9.43
C VAL A 57 8.36 11.45 9.18
N LYS A 58 7.10 11.39 9.63
CA LYS A 58 6.20 10.23 9.41
C LYS A 58 5.91 9.98 7.94
N THR A 59 5.67 11.03 7.15
CA THR A 59 5.41 10.88 5.70
C THR A 59 6.63 10.33 4.99
N GLN A 60 7.81 10.84 5.31
CA GLN A 60 9.06 10.34 4.75
C GLN A 60 9.28 8.87 5.12
N LYS A 61 9.04 8.50 6.37
CA LYS A 61 9.14 7.11 6.82
C LYS A 61 8.17 6.21 6.07
N LEU A 62 6.92 6.67 5.89
CA LEU A 62 5.91 5.91 5.17
C LEU A 62 6.34 5.65 3.72
N ILE A 63 6.86 6.66 3.02
CA ILE A 63 7.36 6.49 1.65
C ILE A 63 8.50 5.49 1.61
N ASN A 64 9.44 5.57 2.54
CA ASN A 64 10.56 4.64 2.60
C ASN A 64 10.07 3.20 2.82
N ILE A 65 9.07 3.01 3.67
CA ILE A 65 8.46 1.69 3.92
C ILE A 65 7.76 1.17 2.67
N ILE A 66 7.01 2.02 1.97
CA ILE A 66 6.35 1.64 0.71
C ILE A 66 7.39 1.23 -0.32
N ASN A 67 8.46 1.99 -0.47
CA ASN A 67 9.53 1.68 -1.42
C ASN A 67 10.18 0.32 -1.11
N LYS A 68 10.45 0.03 0.15
CA LYS A 68 11.01 -1.27 0.55
C LYS A 68 10.03 -2.41 0.26
N ALA A 69 8.75 -2.20 0.53
CA ALA A 69 7.74 -3.21 0.24
C ALA A 69 7.66 -3.50 -1.26
N LEU A 70 7.71 -2.46 -2.08
CA LEU A 70 7.71 -2.62 -3.53
C LEU A 70 8.95 -3.35 -4.03
N GLU A 71 10.11 -3.09 -3.45
CA GLU A 71 11.35 -3.81 -3.78
C GLU A 71 11.21 -5.31 -3.53
N ASP A 72 10.50 -5.71 -2.48
CA ASP A 72 10.31 -7.12 -2.14
C ASP A 72 9.50 -7.90 -3.18
N ILE A 73 8.69 -7.21 -3.98
CA ILE A 73 7.86 -7.85 -5.00
C ILE A 73 8.31 -7.53 -6.43
N GLU A 74 9.36 -6.73 -6.62
CA GLU A 74 9.75 -6.26 -7.97
C GLU A 74 10.20 -7.37 -8.91
N ASP A 75 10.65 -8.48 -8.39
CA ASP A 75 11.07 -9.64 -9.20
C ASP A 75 9.88 -10.50 -9.66
N ASP A 76 8.67 -10.22 -9.17
CA ASP A 76 7.48 -10.96 -9.56
C ASP A 76 7.10 -10.64 -11.01
N TYR A 77 6.75 -11.66 -11.78
CA TYR A 77 6.33 -11.49 -13.18
C TYR A 77 5.19 -10.48 -13.32
N TYR A 78 4.27 -10.43 -12.36
CA TYR A 78 3.11 -9.55 -12.40
C TYR A 78 3.29 -8.25 -11.62
N TYR A 79 4.53 -7.92 -11.23
CA TYR A 79 4.83 -6.70 -10.47
C TYR A 79 4.22 -5.44 -11.08
N ASP A 80 4.29 -5.30 -12.42
CA ASP A 80 3.80 -4.12 -13.12
C ASP A 80 2.29 -3.88 -12.94
N ILE A 81 1.52 -4.89 -12.53
CA ILE A 81 0.10 -4.71 -12.22
C ILE A 81 -0.07 -3.61 -11.16
N ILE A 82 0.78 -3.60 -10.15
CA ILE A 82 0.72 -2.59 -9.09
C ILE A 82 0.97 -1.20 -9.65
N ASN A 83 2.01 -1.04 -10.46
CA ASN A 83 2.33 0.23 -11.10
C ASN A 83 1.18 0.71 -12.02
N LEU A 84 0.69 -0.18 -12.88
CA LEU A 84 -0.30 0.17 -13.88
C LEU A 84 -1.66 0.53 -13.26
N ILE A 85 -2.10 -0.22 -12.26
CA ILE A 85 -3.41 0.01 -11.63
C ILE A 85 -3.36 1.17 -10.65
N TYR A 86 -2.39 1.17 -9.72
CA TYR A 86 -2.40 2.12 -8.61
C TYR A 86 -1.68 3.42 -8.91
N PHE A 87 -0.62 3.40 -9.71
CA PHE A 87 0.15 4.61 -9.99
C PHE A 87 -0.26 5.27 -11.32
N LYS A 88 -0.65 4.48 -12.32
CA LYS A 88 -1.07 4.99 -13.63
C LYS A 88 -2.58 4.97 -13.85
N ASN A 89 -3.33 4.51 -12.86
CA ASN A 89 -4.80 4.48 -12.88
C ASN A 89 -5.42 3.75 -14.08
N LYS A 90 -4.75 2.71 -14.57
CA LYS A 90 -5.29 1.89 -15.66
C LYS A 90 -6.34 0.92 -15.15
N THR A 91 -7.30 0.59 -16.01
CA THR A 91 -8.30 -0.42 -15.67
C THR A 91 -7.70 -1.82 -15.72
N ARG A 92 -8.35 -2.77 -15.04
CA ARG A 92 -7.92 -4.17 -15.08
C ARG A 92 -7.98 -4.72 -16.49
N GLU A 93 -8.97 -4.31 -17.26
CA GLU A 93 -9.15 -4.71 -18.67
C GLU A 93 -7.97 -4.26 -19.53
N ALA A 94 -7.54 -3.00 -19.38
CA ALA A 94 -6.37 -2.47 -20.09
C ALA A 94 -5.09 -3.20 -19.72
N VAL A 95 -4.92 -3.51 -18.42
CA VAL A 95 -3.75 -4.24 -17.93
C VAL A 95 -3.76 -5.68 -18.45
N ALA A 96 -4.93 -6.32 -18.47
CA ALA A 96 -5.08 -7.67 -19.02
C ALA A 96 -4.66 -7.71 -20.49
N GLU A 97 -5.03 -6.70 -21.25
CA GLU A 97 -4.66 -6.57 -22.66
C GLU A 97 -3.14 -6.44 -22.81
N GLU A 98 -2.49 -5.61 -21.99
CA GLU A 98 -1.05 -5.44 -22.01
C GLU A 98 -0.30 -6.75 -21.69
N PHE A 99 -0.80 -7.54 -20.74
CA PHE A 99 -0.20 -8.82 -20.39
C PHE A 99 -0.59 -9.96 -21.31
N GLY A 100 -1.62 -9.76 -22.14
CA GLY A 100 -2.14 -10.84 -23.00
C GLY A 100 -2.80 -11.96 -22.21
N VAL A 101 -3.47 -11.64 -21.12
CA VAL A 101 -4.13 -12.60 -20.23
C VAL A 101 -5.57 -12.18 -19.97
N GLU A 102 -6.36 -13.05 -19.34
CA GLU A 102 -7.73 -12.73 -18.95
C GLU A 102 -7.76 -11.78 -17.76
N VAL A 103 -8.83 -10.98 -17.64
CA VAL A 103 -9.02 -10.04 -16.53
C VAL A 103 -8.97 -10.73 -15.19
N LYS A 104 -9.54 -11.94 -15.07
CA LYS A 104 -9.51 -12.69 -13.82
C LYS A 104 -8.07 -13.03 -13.36
N THR A 105 -7.16 -13.23 -14.31
CA THR A 105 -5.74 -13.46 -14.00
C THR A 105 -5.12 -12.22 -13.39
N ILE A 106 -5.43 -11.04 -13.95
CA ILE A 106 -4.97 -9.76 -13.40
C ILE A 106 -5.54 -9.54 -11.99
N THR A 107 -6.84 -9.74 -11.82
CA THR A 107 -7.49 -9.58 -10.52
C THR A 107 -6.86 -10.48 -9.45
N ARG A 108 -6.63 -11.75 -9.79
CA ARG A 108 -6.03 -12.72 -8.87
C ARG A 108 -4.62 -12.32 -8.47
N ASN A 109 -3.81 -11.91 -9.42
CA ASN A 109 -2.42 -11.52 -9.14
C ASN A 109 -2.34 -10.18 -8.43
N LYS A 110 -3.24 -9.25 -8.74
CA LYS A 110 -3.36 -8.00 -7.99
C LYS A 110 -3.62 -8.29 -6.50
N ILE A 111 -4.60 -9.12 -6.21
CA ILE A 111 -4.95 -9.48 -4.82
C ILE A 111 -3.77 -10.14 -4.14
N ARG A 112 -3.09 -11.07 -4.81
CA ARG A 112 -1.91 -11.75 -4.28
C ARG A 112 -0.80 -10.77 -3.91
N LEU A 113 -0.47 -9.84 -4.82
CA LEU A 113 0.59 -8.86 -4.60
C LEU A 113 0.22 -7.84 -3.52
N VAL A 114 -1.03 -7.36 -3.51
CA VAL A 114 -1.48 -6.43 -2.46
C VAL A 114 -1.44 -7.11 -1.10
N ASN A 115 -1.77 -8.40 -1.02
CA ASN A 115 -1.64 -9.14 0.23
C ASN A 115 -0.19 -9.26 0.71
N LYS A 116 0.76 -9.43 -0.21
CA LYS A 116 2.18 -9.41 0.15
C LYS A 116 2.61 -8.04 0.70
N LEU A 117 2.20 -6.97 0.04
CA LEU A 117 2.48 -5.62 0.50
C LEU A 117 1.82 -5.35 1.85
N LYS A 118 0.59 -5.82 2.05
CA LYS A 118 -0.14 -5.69 3.30
C LYS A 118 0.66 -6.26 4.48
N VAL A 119 1.21 -7.46 4.30
CA VAL A 119 2.00 -8.11 5.36
C VAL A 119 3.21 -7.25 5.74
N ILE A 120 3.88 -6.65 4.78
CA ILE A 120 5.05 -5.81 5.01
C ILE A 120 4.63 -4.48 5.68
N LEU A 121 3.61 -3.81 5.11
CA LEU A 121 3.16 -2.49 5.58
C LEU A 121 2.53 -2.53 6.97
N PHE A 122 1.95 -3.65 7.35
CA PHE A 122 1.30 -3.83 8.66
C PHE A 122 2.04 -4.79 9.57
N SER A 123 3.34 -5.01 9.33
CA SER A 123 4.19 -5.81 10.21
C SER A 123 4.47 -5.06 11.52
N ASP A 124 4.84 -5.80 12.54
CA ASP A 124 5.22 -5.21 13.85
C ASP A 124 6.40 -4.27 13.70
N ASP A 125 7.39 -4.62 12.89
CA ASP A 125 8.56 -3.78 12.63
C ASP A 125 8.15 -2.45 12.00
N THR A 126 7.24 -2.47 11.04
CA THR A 126 6.72 -1.26 10.40
C THR A 126 5.98 -0.39 11.41
N ILE A 127 5.16 -1.00 12.25
CA ILE A 127 4.41 -0.29 13.28
C ILE A 127 5.37 0.42 14.24
N ILE A 128 6.39 -0.28 14.69
CA ILE A 128 7.42 0.29 15.56
C ILE A 128 8.11 1.47 14.87
N GLU A 129 8.51 1.32 13.64
CA GLU A 129 9.19 2.37 12.86
C GLU A 129 8.32 3.61 12.71
N LEU A 130 7.02 3.45 12.48
CA LEU A 130 6.10 4.58 12.31
C LEU A 130 5.79 5.32 13.62
N PHE A 131 5.82 4.62 14.75
CA PHE A 131 5.47 5.20 16.04
C PHE A 131 6.68 5.70 16.85
N MET A 132 7.85 5.25 16.52
CA MET A 132 9.07 5.66 17.20
C MET A 132 9.95 6.49 16.28
#